data_e6d48d7b891f80e464bcffef1c0e2be8
#
_entry.id   e6d48d7b891f80e464bcffef1c0e2be8
#
_cell.length_a   1.000
_cell.length_b   1.000
_cell.length_c   1.000
_cell.angle_alpha   90.00
_cell.angle_beta   90.00
_cell.angle_gamma   90.00
#
_symmetry.space_group_name_H-M   'P 1'
#
loop_
_entity.id
_entity.type
_entity.pdbx_description
1 polymer ?
#
loop_
_entity_poly.entity_id
_entity_poly.type
_entity_poly.pdbx_seq_one_letter_code
_entity_poly.pdbx_strand_id
1 'polypeptide(L)'
;KVSKEKIDNKVKEVLETVGLTNEAHKYPKALSGGQQQRIAIARALALEPKFLLLDEPMSALDAKVRHKLRMDIKRLQKELNITTIMVTHDQEEAITMADKIAILNGGDIMQIGTPEEIYQNPQNLFTAQFIGDTNCFDNGDSILTVRPEYVQIEKSTKENYQGIISNIEFRGNLLRVEIKDKLNENFIISDVSIKEWVNLNLVEGDLVKISIDEKYYLKYPKVKGA
;
A
#
# COMPACT_ATOMS: atom_id res chain seq x y z
N LYS A 1 14.12 -42.88 -4.85
CA LYS A 1 14.69 -42.23 -3.65
C LYS A 1 15.83 -41.36 -4.10
N VAL A 2 15.87 -40.09 -3.65
CA VAL A 2 16.97 -39.18 -3.89
C VAL A 2 18.12 -39.54 -2.95
N SER A 3 19.38 -39.47 -3.42
CA SER A 3 20.55 -39.75 -2.57
C SER A 3 20.69 -38.69 -1.46
N LYS A 4 21.30 -39.06 -0.32
CA LYS A 4 21.51 -38.14 0.80
C LYS A 4 22.34 -36.93 0.38
N GLU A 5 23.38 -37.16 -0.40
CA GLU A 5 24.23 -36.08 -0.93
C GLU A 5 23.47 -35.04 -1.75
N LYS A 6 22.56 -35.47 -2.64
CA LYS A 6 21.70 -34.55 -3.40
C LYS A 6 20.76 -33.77 -2.49
N ILE A 7 20.23 -34.40 -1.43
CA ILE A 7 19.38 -33.71 -0.44
C ILE A 7 20.20 -32.63 0.28
N ASP A 8 21.38 -33.00 0.81
CA ASP A 8 22.24 -32.08 1.57
C ASP A 8 22.68 -30.88 0.71
N ASN A 9 23.04 -31.10 -0.57
CA ASN A 9 23.35 -30.04 -1.52
C ASN A 9 22.15 -29.13 -1.78
N LYS A 10 20.95 -29.67 -1.97
CA LYS A 10 19.74 -28.86 -2.18
C LYS A 10 19.35 -28.05 -0.96
N VAL A 11 19.45 -28.62 0.23
CA VAL A 11 19.23 -27.90 1.49
C VAL A 11 20.20 -26.71 1.62
N LYS A 12 21.50 -26.94 1.33
CA LYS A 12 22.49 -25.87 1.36
C LYS A 12 22.17 -24.76 0.36
N GLU A 13 21.88 -25.10 -0.88
CA GLU A 13 21.48 -24.16 -1.94
C GLU A 13 20.30 -23.27 -1.52
N VAL A 14 19.17 -23.88 -1.06
CA VAL A 14 17.99 -23.10 -0.70
C VAL A 14 18.20 -22.25 0.55
N LEU A 15 19.01 -22.70 1.52
CA LEU A 15 19.39 -21.92 2.70
C LEU A 15 20.28 -20.73 2.32
N GLU A 16 21.20 -20.89 1.39
CA GLU A 16 22.00 -19.79 0.82
C GLU A 16 21.10 -18.78 0.14
N THR A 17 20.17 -19.25 -0.70
CA THR A 17 19.18 -18.42 -1.43
C THR A 17 18.39 -17.51 -0.49
N VAL A 18 17.93 -18.02 0.66
CA VAL A 18 17.18 -17.22 1.65
C VAL A 18 18.05 -16.54 2.72
N GLY A 19 19.37 -16.66 2.63
CA GLY A 19 20.35 -16.05 3.54
C GLY A 19 20.33 -16.61 4.97
N LEU A 20 20.11 -17.93 5.12
CA LEU A 20 20.01 -18.63 6.41
C LEU A 20 20.98 -19.81 6.55
N THR A 21 22.08 -19.81 5.86
CA THR A 21 23.07 -20.90 5.91
C THR A 21 23.60 -21.16 7.33
N ASN A 22 23.82 -20.10 8.11
CA ASN A 22 24.31 -20.21 9.48
C ASN A 22 23.29 -20.78 10.47
N GLU A 23 22.02 -20.77 10.11
CA GLU A 23 20.90 -21.25 10.92
C GLU A 23 20.51 -22.72 10.61
N ALA A 24 21.20 -23.38 9.69
CA ALA A 24 20.89 -24.74 9.23
C ALA A 24 20.74 -25.78 10.35
N HIS A 25 21.41 -25.59 11.49
CA HIS A 25 21.38 -26.49 12.64
C HIS A 25 20.29 -26.15 13.68
N LYS A 26 19.57 -25.01 13.50
CA LYS A 26 18.56 -24.56 14.46
C LYS A 26 17.21 -25.22 14.21
N TYR A 27 16.51 -25.50 15.28
CA TYR A 27 15.09 -25.90 15.21
C TYR A 27 14.20 -24.68 14.97
N PRO A 28 13.02 -24.86 14.34
CA PRO A 28 12.11 -23.74 14.03
C PRO A 28 11.80 -22.84 15.22
N LYS A 29 11.60 -23.39 16.40
CA LYS A 29 11.32 -22.64 17.65
C LYS A 29 12.45 -21.68 18.08
N ALA A 30 13.68 -21.93 17.63
CA ALA A 30 14.85 -21.09 17.93
C ALA A 30 15.09 -19.98 16.88
N LEU A 31 14.23 -19.88 15.88
CA LEU A 31 14.28 -18.90 14.81
C LEU A 31 13.33 -17.74 15.10
N SER A 32 13.71 -16.51 14.67
CA SER A 32 12.79 -15.38 14.68
C SER A 32 11.65 -15.58 13.67
N GLY A 33 10.53 -14.87 13.82
CA GLY A 33 9.39 -14.97 12.89
C GLY A 33 9.78 -14.76 11.43
N GLY A 34 10.62 -13.76 11.13
CA GLY A 34 11.13 -13.53 9.78
C GLY A 34 12.06 -14.65 9.27
N GLN A 35 12.83 -15.29 10.13
CA GLN A 35 13.64 -16.45 9.77
C GLN A 35 12.75 -17.67 9.50
N GLN A 36 11.71 -17.90 10.32
CA GLN A 36 10.75 -18.97 10.09
C GLN A 36 10.04 -18.81 8.74
N GLN A 37 9.66 -17.58 8.39
CA GLN A 37 9.03 -17.27 7.11
C GLN A 37 9.95 -17.55 5.92
N ARG A 38 11.24 -17.16 6.02
CA ARG A 38 12.23 -17.48 4.99
C ARG A 38 12.46 -18.98 4.86
N ILE A 39 12.45 -19.75 5.94
CA ILE A 39 12.51 -21.22 5.89
C ILE A 39 11.27 -21.80 5.19
N ALA A 40 10.09 -21.25 5.42
CA ALA A 40 8.88 -21.68 4.71
C ALA A 40 9.00 -21.46 3.19
N ILE A 41 9.54 -20.30 2.78
CA ILE A 41 9.85 -20.00 1.36
C ILE A 41 10.91 -20.96 0.83
N ALA A 42 12.03 -21.16 1.55
CA ALA A 42 13.08 -22.11 1.15
C ALA A 42 12.55 -23.51 0.94
N ARG A 43 11.65 -23.98 1.80
CA ARG A 43 10.98 -25.28 1.66
C ARG A 43 10.15 -25.38 0.39
N ALA A 44 9.43 -24.31 0.03
CA ALA A 44 8.67 -24.26 -1.23
C ALA A 44 9.62 -24.28 -2.44
N LEU A 45 10.71 -23.50 -2.40
CA LEU A 45 11.72 -23.42 -3.47
C LEU A 45 12.52 -24.69 -3.68
N ALA A 46 12.68 -25.52 -2.62
CA ALA A 46 13.40 -26.79 -2.72
C ALA A 46 12.80 -27.77 -3.75
N LEU A 47 11.53 -27.59 -4.08
CA LEU A 47 10.80 -28.39 -5.08
C LEU A 47 10.94 -27.85 -6.51
N GLU A 48 11.69 -26.76 -6.71
CA GLU A 48 11.89 -26.08 -8.02
C GLU A 48 10.53 -25.79 -8.72
N PRO A 49 9.60 -25.11 -8.02
CA PRO A 49 8.27 -24.88 -8.55
C PRO A 49 8.31 -23.89 -9.72
N LYS A 50 7.37 -24.01 -10.67
CA LYS A 50 7.20 -23.03 -11.76
C LYS A 50 6.58 -21.72 -11.29
N PHE A 51 5.82 -21.75 -10.20
CA PHE A 51 5.22 -20.59 -9.57
C PHE A 51 5.17 -20.76 -8.04
N LEU A 52 5.24 -19.64 -7.34
CA LEU A 52 5.22 -19.57 -5.89
C LEU A 52 3.91 -18.91 -5.44
N LEU A 53 3.19 -19.57 -4.52
CA LEU A 53 2.00 -19.01 -3.90
C LEU A 53 2.32 -18.64 -2.46
N LEU A 54 2.09 -17.38 -2.12
CA LEU A 54 2.30 -16.81 -0.79
C LEU A 54 0.97 -16.28 -0.25
N ASP A 55 0.51 -16.85 0.85
CA ASP A 55 -0.70 -16.42 1.53
C ASP A 55 -0.30 -15.64 2.79
N GLU A 56 -0.54 -14.33 2.78
CA GLU A 56 -0.20 -13.38 3.83
C GLU A 56 1.20 -13.58 4.46
N PRO A 57 2.27 -13.61 3.67
CA PRO A 57 3.59 -14.05 4.14
C PRO A 57 4.22 -13.13 5.19
N MET A 58 3.68 -11.96 5.45
CA MET A 58 4.27 -10.95 6.32
C MET A 58 3.34 -10.45 7.44
N SER A 59 2.12 -10.99 7.56
CA SER A 59 1.08 -10.51 8.47
C SER A 59 1.47 -10.54 9.96
N ALA A 60 2.28 -11.51 10.39
CA ALA A 60 2.69 -11.69 11.78
C ALA A 60 4.03 -11.02 12.15
N LEU A 61 4.59 -10.17 11.27
CA LEU A 61 5.92 -9.59 11.45
C LEU A 61 5.85 -8.10 11.85
N ASP A 62 6.82 -7.66 12.65
CA ASP A 62 7.03 -6.23 12.91
C ASP A 62 7.45 -5.46 11.64
N ALA A 63 7.26 -4.15 11.62
CA ALA A 63 7.46 -3.31 10.44
C ALA A 63 8.89 -3.40 9.85
N LYS A 64 9.93 -3.48 10.69
CA LYS A 64 11.33 -3.56 10.25
C LYS A 64 11.64 -4.91 9.59
N VAL A 65 11.18 -6.00 10.21
CA VAL A 65 11.35 -7.36 9.69
C VAL A 65 10.52 -7.54 8.41
N ARG A 66 9.29 -7.02 8.38
CA ARG A 66 8.42 -7.01 7.19
C ARG A 66 9.07 -6.31 6.02
N HIS A 67 9.59 -5.10 6.21
CA HIS A 67 10.29 -4.36 5.15
C HIS A 67 11.48 -5.15 4.58
N LYS A 68 12.31 -5.75 5.45
CA LYS A 68 13.44 -6.58 5.02
C LYS A 68 12.97 -7.81 4.23
N LEU A 69 11.97 -8.52 4.73
CA LEU A 69 11.46 -9.72 4.06
C LEU A 69 10.83 -9.39 2.69
N ARG A 70 10.13 -8.24 2.57
CA ARG A 70 9.61 -7.70 1.32
C ARG A 70 10.71 -7.57 0.26
N MET A 71 11.83 -6.94 0.63
CA MET A 71 12.97 -6.78 -0.26
C MET A 71 13.61 -8.12 -0.65
N ASP A 72 13.72 -9.05 0.30
CA ASP A 72 14.27 -10.38 0.06
C ASP A 72 13.38 -11.20 -0.90
N ILE A 73 12.07 -11.21 -0.69
CA ILE A 73 11.12 -11.90 -1.60
C ILE A 73 11.20 -11.33 -3.00
N LYS A 74 11.20 -10.00 -3.15
CA LYS A 74 11.30 -9.34 -4.46
C LYS A 74 12.62 -9.65 -5.17
N ARG A 75 13.73 -9.70 -4.43
CA ARG A 75 15.03 -10.11 -4.94
C ARG A 75 15.00 -11.56 -5.43
N LEU A 76 14.51 -12.49 -4.59
CA LEU A 76 14.41 -13.91 -4.92
C LEU A 76 13.55 -14.17 -6.16
N GLN A 77 12.41 -13.48 -6.25
CA GLN A 77 11.51 -13.57 -7.41
C GLN A 77 12.24 -13.20 -8.71
N LYS A 78 13.06 -12.12 -8.67
CA LYS A 78 13.85 -11.68 -9.83
C LYS A 78 15.00 -12.62 -10.14
N GLU A 79 15.78 -13.02 -9.13
CA GLU A 79 16.95 -13.91 -9.31
C GLU A 79 16.55 -15.28 -9.85
N LEU A 80 15.43 -15.81 -9.36
CA LEU A 80 14.94 -17.13 -9.77
C LEU A 80 14.02 -17.07 -11.01
N ASN A 81 13.64 -15.88 -11.45
CA ASN A 81 12.66 -15.65 -12.53
C ASN A 81 11.38 -16.50 -12.38
N ILE A 82 10.87 -16.59 -11.14
CA ILE A 82 9.71 -17.39 -10.79
C ILE A 82 8.45 -16.54 -10.74
N THR A 83 7.37 -17.00 -11.35
CA THR A 83 6.07 -16.35 -11.22
C THR A 83 5.56 -16.50 -9.79
N THR A 84 5.26 -15.38 -9.14
CA THR A 84 4.79 -15.37 -7.75
C THR A 84 3.39 -14.77 -7.67
N ILE A 85 2.49 -15.45 -6.99
CA ILE A 85 1.17 -14.93 -6.62
C ILE A 85 1.18 -14.75 -5.10
N MET A 86 0.88 -13.54 -4.64
CA MET A 86 0.84 -13.21 -3.22
C MET A 86 -0.54 -12.67 -2.85
N VAL A 87 -1.11 -13.20 -1.79
CA VAL A 87 -2.31 -12.65 -1.16
C VAL A 87 -1.87 -11.79 0.01
N THR A 88 -2.38 -10.58 0.09
CA THR A 88 -2.14 -9.66 1.21
C THR A 88 -3.35 -8.75 1.42
N HIS A 89 -3.56 -8.31 2.64
CA HIS A 89 -4.48 -7.22 3.00
C HIS A 89 -3.75 -5.88 3.20
N ASP A 90 -2.42 -5.87 3.10
CA ASP A 90 -1.59 -4.67 3.22
C ASP A 90 -1.42 -4.02 1.84
N GLN A 91 -2.00 -2.82 1.69
CA GLN A 91 -1.97 -2.05 0.45
C GLN A 91 -0.54 -1.64 0.06
N GLU A 92 0.30 -1.32 1.05
CA GLU A 92 1.70 -0.94 0.81
C GLU A 92 2.49 -2.11 0.23
N GLU A 93 2.23 -3.34 0.73
CA GLU A 93 2.82 -4.55 0.15
C GLU A 93 2.42 -4.74 -1.30
N ALA A 94 1.12 -4.64 -1.60
CA ALA A 94 0.62 -4.78 -2.96
C ALA A 94 1.25 -3.75 -3.91
N ILE A 95 1.23 -2.46 -3.54
CA ILE A 95 1.74 -1.37 -4.39
C ILE A 95 3.25 -1.48 -4.62
N THR A 96 4.02 -1.86 -3.58
CA THR A 96 5.50 -1.84 -3.67
C THR A 96 6.12 -3.10 -4.26
N MET A 97 5.41 -4.23 -4.21
CA MET A 97 5.96 -5.53 -4.63
C MET A 97 5.46 -6.02 -5.97
N ALA A 98 4.20 -5.80 -6.29
CA ALA A 98 3.56 -6.44 -7.43
C ALA A 98 3.90 -5.77 -8.76
N ASP A 99 4.00 -6.56 -9.83
CA ASP A 99 3.97 -6.08 -11.20
C ASP A 99 2.51 -5.86 -11.67
N LYS A 100 1.57 -6.65 -11.11
CA LYS A 100 0.13 -6.49 -11.30
C LYS A 100 -0.59 -6.78 -9.99
N ILE A 101 -1.64 -6.01 -9.74
CA ILE A 101 -2.54 -6.16 -8.60
C ILE A 101 -3.91 -6.59 -9.11
N ALA A 102 -4.51 -7.57 -8.45
CA ALA A 102 -5.93 -7.91 -8.60
C ALA A 102 -6.66 -7.53 -7.32
N ILE A 103 -7.64 -6.64 -7.40
CA ILE A 103 -8.49 -6.24 -6.27
C ILE A 103 -9.73 -7.11 -6.27
N LEU A 104 -10.01 -7.73 -5.12
CA LEU A 104 -11.17 -8.59 -4.91
C LEU A 104 -12.13 -7.99 -3.89
N ASN A 105 -13.41 -8.12 -4.16
CA ASN A 105 -14.48 -7.76 -3.23
C ASN A 105 -15.62 -8.77 -3.32
N GLY A 106 -15.98 -9.39 -2.21
CA GLY A 106 -17.08 -10.37 -2.17
C GLY A 106 -16.92 -11.59 -3.08
N GLY A 107 -15.68 -11.91 -3.49
CA GLY A 107 -15.35 -13.00 -4.42
C GLY A 107 -15.23 -12.56 -5.88
N ASP A 108 -15.61 -11.33 -6.21
CA ASP A 108 -15.49 -10.76 -7.55
C ASP A 108 -14.19 -9.97 -7.73
N ILE A 109 -13.65 -10.02 -8.93
CA ILE A 109 -12.49 -9.20 -9.31
C ILE A 109 -12.99 -7.81 -9.71
N MET A 110 -12.65 -6.81 -8.91
CA MET A 110 -13.05 -5.41 -9.13
C MET A 110 -12.19 -4.71 -10.17
N GLN A 111 -10.89 -5.02 -10.20
CA GLN A 111 -9.92 -4.48 -11.17
C GLN A 111 -8.64 -5.31 -11.15
N ILE A 112 -7.99 -5.40 -12.32
CA ILE A 112 -6.61 -5.89 -12.48
C ILE A 112 -5.82 -4.83 -13.23
N GLY A 113 -4.63 -4.48 -12.72
CA GLY A 113 -3.76 -3.50 -13.37
C GLY A 113 -2.38 -3.44 -12.70
N THR A 114 -1.50 -2.58 -13.22
CA THR A 114 -0.27 -2.22 -12.53
C THR A 114 -0.58 -1.43 -11.25
N PRO A 115 0.33 -1.38 -10.27
CA PRO A 115 0.13 -0.55 -9.07
C PRO A 115 -0.24 0.90 -9.41
N GLU A 116 0.41 1.48 -10.40
CA GLU A 116 0.16 2.85 -10.86
C GLU A 116 -1.24 3.01 -11.47
N GLU A 117 -1.68 2.09 -12.34
CA GLU A 117 -3.02 2.11 -12.91
C GLU A 117 -4.11 1.98 -11.84
N ILE A 118 -3.91 1.07 -10.87
CA ILE A 118 -4.87 0.86 -9.77
C ILE A 118 -4.99 2.09 -8.88
N TYR A 119 -3.88 2.79 -8.61
CA TYR A 119 -3.87 3.98 -7.76
C TYR A 119 -4.38 5.23 -8.47
N GLN A 120 -3.89 5.49 -9.70
CA GLN A 120 -4.20 6.72 -10.43
C GLN A 120 -5.50 6.64 -11.23
N ASN A 121 -5.85 5.44 -11.74
CA ASN A 121 -7.00 5.23 -12.62
C ASN A 121 -7.90 4.08 -12.11
N PRO A 122 -8.41 4.14 -10.86
CA PRO A 122 -9.33 3.13 -10.36
C PRO A 122 -10.62 3.11 -11.18
N GLN A 123 -11.03 1.91 -11.61
CA GLN A 123 -12.18 1.73 -12.52
C GLN A 123 -13.54 1.88 -11.83
N ASN A 124 -13.57 1.79 -10.51
CA ASN A 124 -14.79 1.91 -9.72
C ASN A 124 -14.51 2.54 -8.35
N LEU A 125 -15.57 3.04 -7.72
CA LEU A 125 -15.48 3.73 -6.43
C LEU A 125 -14.87 2.84 -5.33
N PHE A 126 -15.21 1.54 -5.32
CA PHE A 126 -14.64 0.60 -4.36
C PHE A 126 -13.11 0.57 -4.46
N THR A 127 -12.57 0.40 -5.66
CA THR A 127 -11.12 0.40 -5.88
C THR A 127 -10.48 1.73 -5.47
N ALA A 128 -11.12 2.87 -5.80
CA ALA A 128 -10.63 4.18 -5.42
C ALA A 128 -10.50 4.36 -3.90
N GLN A 129 -11.48 3.84 -3.15
CA GLN A 129 -11.53 3.91 -1.69
C GLN A 129 -10.69 2.82 -1.01
N PHE A 130 -10.52 1.67 -1.66
CA PHE A 130 -9.77 0.55 -1.10
C PHE A 130 -8.25 0.74 -1.20
N ILE A 131 -7.75 1.36 -2.27
CA ILE A 131 -6.31 1.61 -2.45
C ILE A 131 -5.98 3.07 -2.15
N GLY A 132 -5.40 3.30 -1.00
CA GLY A 132 -5.03 4.63 -0.52
C GLY A 132 -6.24 5.50 -0.12
N ASP A 133 -5.95 6.57 0.57
CA ASP A 133 -6.98 7.53 0.96
C ASP A 133 -7.50 8.31 -0.25
N THR A 134 -8.77 8.68 -0.21
CA THR A 134 -9.39 9.51 -1.25
C THR A 134 -10.48 10.39 -0.65
N ASN A 135 -10.52 11.66 -1.05
CA ASN A 135 -11.64 12.55 -0.76
C ASN A 135 -12.81 12.20 -1.68
N CYS A 136 -14.02 12.18 -1.14
CA CYS A 136 -15.23 11.90 -1.88
C CYS A 136 -16.21 13.08 -1.78
N PHE A 137 -16.67 13.58 -2.92
CA PHE A 137 -17.61 14.68 -3.01
C PHE A 137 -18.89 14.23 -3.71
N ASP A 138 -20.02 14.52 -3.09
CA ASP A 138 -21.33 14.28 -3.71
C ASP A 138 -21.57 15.28 -4.85
N ASN A 139 -21.81 14.78 -6.04
CA ASN A 139 -22.11 15.59 -7.23
C ASN A 139 -23.43 15.15 -7.87
N GLY A 140 -24.49 15.07 -7.05
CA GLY A 140 -25.83 14.68 -7.49
C GLY A 140 -25.91 13.19 -7.88
N ASP A 141 -25.88 12.88 -9.18
CA ASP A 141 -25.96 11.49 -9.67
C ASP A 141 -24.63 10.73 -9.63
N SER A 142 -23.56 11.37 -9.19
CA SER A 142 -22.21 10.80 -9.18
C SER A 142 -21.45 11.16 -7.91
N ILE A 143 -20.38 10.43 -7.66
CA ILE A 143 -19.37 10.74 -6.65
C ILE A 143 -18.10 11.15 -7.38
N LEU A 144 -17.59 12.33 -7.06
CA LEU A 144 -16.25 12.76 -7.48
C LEU A 144 -15.25 12.34 -6.40
N THR A 145 -14.13 11.80 -6.82
CA THR A 145 -13.04 11.48 -5.90
C THR A 145 -11.75 12.18 -6.30
N VAL A 146 -10.91 12.50 -5.31
CA VAL A 146 -9.59 13.08 -5.52
C VAL A 146 -8.63 12.60 -4.44
N ARG A 147 -7.39 12.31 -4.83
CA ARG A 147 -6.35 11.92 -3.89
C ARG A 147 -5.90 13.12 -3.04
N PRO A 148 -5.51 12.90 -1.76
CA PRO A 148 -5.09 13.98 -0.86
C PRO A 148 -3.93 14.82 -1.37
N GLU A 149 -2.99 14.25 -2.11
CA GLU A 149 -1.83 14.93 -2.70
C GLU A 149 -2.19 15.94 -3.81
N TYR A 150 -3.40 15.87 -4.36
CA TYR A 150 -3.89 16.81 -5.37
C TYR A 150 -4.76 17.94 -4.78
N VAL A 151 -5.00 17.91 -3.47
CA VAL A 151 -5.72 18.96 -2.76
C VAL A 151 -4.73 20.00 -2.30
N GLN A 152 -4.80 21.18 -2.90
CA GLN A 152 -3.96 22.34 -2.54
C GLN A 152 -4.69 23.22 -1.53
N ILE A 153 -3.94 23.76 -0.58
CA ILE A 153 -4.47 24.66 0.46
C ILE A 153 -3.63 25.93 0.56
N GLU A 154 -4.32 27.03 0.83
CA GLU A 154 -3.71 28.34 1.04
C GLU A 154 -4.35 29.02 2.24
N LYS A 155 -3.58 29.85 2.97
CA LYS A 155 -4.13 30.65 4.07
C LYS A 155 -5.20 31.61 3.54
N SER A 156 -6.31 31.71 4.25
CA SER A 156 -7.45 32.54 3.81
C SER A 156 -7.93 33.50 4.90
N THR A 157 -8.78 34.44 4.51
CA THR A 157 -9.46 35.38 5.40
C THR A 157 -10.85 34.89 5.75
N LYS A 158 -11.49 35.52 6.76
CA LYS A 158 -12.87 35.19 7.18
C LYS A 158 -13.90 35.30 6.05
N GLU A 159 -13.64 36.15 5.05
CA GLU A 159 -14.59 36.36 3.95
C GLU A 159 -14.55 35.28 2.89
N ASN A 160 -13.36 34.70 2.63
CA ASN A 160 -13.10 33.84 1.47
C ASN A 160 -12.68 32.40 1.84
N TYR A 161 -12.74 31.99 3.12
CA TYR A 161 -12.36 30.65 3.51
C TYR A 161 -13.39 29.60 3.07
N GLN A 162 -12.88 28.42 2.75
CA GLN A 162 -13.69 27.25 2.38
C GLN A 162 -13.67 26.17 3.46
N GLY A 163 -12.67 26.19 4.33
CA GLY A 163 -12.56 25.24 5.44
C GLY A 163 -11.67 25.74 6.56
N ILE A 164 -11.69 25.01 7.66
CA ILE A 164 -10.89 25.26 8.86
C ILE A 164 -10.01 24.05 9.11
N ILE A 165 -8.72 24.24 9.34
CA ILE A 165 -7.81 23.16 9.69
C ILE A 165 -8.21 22.60 11.05
N SER A 166 -8.63 21.33 11.08
CA SER A 166 -9.07 20.62 12.29
C SER A 166 -7.96 19.80 12.93
N ASN A 167 -7.04 19.27 12.12
CA ASN A 167 -5.95 18.44 12.58
C ASN A 167 -4.76 18.48 11.61
N ILE A 168 -3.53 18.35 12.14
CA ILE A 168 -2.28 18.27 11.38
C ILE A 168 -1.47 17.09 11.89
N GLU A 169 -1.31 16.07 11.05
CA GLU A 169 -0.55 14.86 11.35
C GLU A 169 0.78 14.86 10.60
N PHE A 170 1.90 14.82 11.34
CA PHE A 170 3.22 14.67 10.73
C PHE A 170 3.51 13.22 10.35
N ARG A 171 3.74 12.95 9.06
CA ARG A 171 4.00 11.61 8.49
C ARG A 171 5.41 11.41 7.97
N GLY A 172 6.38 12.16 8.50
CA GLY A 172 7.79 12.09 8.11
C GLY A 172 8.14 12.95 6.90
N ASN A 173 7.77 12.57 5.70
CA ASN A 173 8.05 13.31 4.46
C ASN A 173 6.94 14.28 4.04
N LEU A 174 5.77 14.20 4.64
CA LEU A 174 4.63 15.07 4.40
C LEU A 174 3.86 15.35 5.71
N LEU A 175 2.98 16.34 5.66
CA LEU A 175 1.96 16.56 6.67
C LEU A 175 0.60 16.26 6.05
N ARG A 176 -0.20 15.47 6.78
CA ARG A 176 -1.61 15.27 6.47
C ARG A 176 -2.43 16.30 7.21
N VAL A 177 -3.19 17.07 6.47
CA VAL A 177 -4.03 18.15 6.98
C VAL A 177 -5.49 17.76 6.81
N GLU A 178 -6.22 17.65 7.91
CA GLU A 178 -7.66 17.48 7.90
C GLU A 178 -8.34 18.83 7.98
N ILE A 179 -9.22 19.11 7.06
CA ILE A 179 -9.91 20.39 6.92
C ILE A 179 -11.39 20.15 7.04
N LYS A 180 -12.03 20.77 8.02
CA LYS A 180 -13.49 20.78 8.14
C LYS A 180 -14.05 21.73 7.09
N ASP A 181 -14.82 21.21 6.13
CA ASP A 181 -15.48 22.00 5.09
C ASP A 181 -16.51 22.96 5.69
N LYS A 182 -16.53 24.18 5.20
CA LYS A 182 -17.46 25.23 5.67
C LYS A 182 -18.93 24.92 5.38
N LEU A 183 -19.21 24.25 4.26
CA LEU A 183 -20.56 24.06 3.74
C LEU A 183 -21.22 22.78 4.26
N ASN A 184 -20.47 21.67 4.24
CA ASN A 184 -21.02 20.33 4.42
C ASN A 184 -20.61 19.68 5.74
N GLU A 185 -19.78 20.34 6.54
CA GLU A 185 -19.14 19.79 7.74
C GLU A 185 -18.33 18.50 7.53
N ASN A 186 -18.16 18.08 6.28
CA ASN A 186 -17.33 16.93 5.92
C ASN A 186 -15.85 17.28 6.11
N PHE A 187 -15.02 16.24 6.24
CA PHE A 187 -13.58 16.41 6.29
C PHE A 187 -12.97 16.24 4.88
N ILE A 188 -12.07 17.15 4.54
CA ILE A 188 -11.25 17.09 3.33
C ILE A 188 -9.82 16.88 3.79
N ILE A 189 -9.13 15.93 3.19
CA ILE A 189 -7.74 15.58 3.49
C ILE A 189 -6.84 16.17 2.41
N SER A 190 -5.79 16.87 2.85
CA SER A 190 -4.71 17.34 1.99
C SER A 190 -3.37 16.82 2.49
N ASP A 191 -2.59 16.18 1.62
CA ASP A 191 -1.24 15.73 1.91
C ASP A 191 -0.25 16.74 1.33
N VAL A 192 0.38 17.51 2.21
CA VAL A 192 1.29 18.61 1.85
C VAL A 192 2.73 18.22 2.13
N SER A 193 3.62 18.40 1.18
CA SER A 193 5.05 18.15 1.39
C SER A 193 5.62 19.08 2.47
N ILE A 194 6.62 18.60 3.23
CA ILE A 194 7.27 19.44 4.26
C ILE A 194 7.79 20.75 3.67
N LYS A 195 8.33 20.72 2.45
CA LYS A 195 8.87 21.88 1.77
C LYS A 195 7.81 22.96 1.50
N GLU A 196 6.62 22.52 1.07
CA GLU A 196 5.49 23.44 0.84
C GLU A 196 4.91 23.94 2.15
N TRP A 197 4.77 23.06 3.15
CA TRP A 197 4.21 23.38 4.46
C TRP A 197 4.94 24.55 5.15
N VAL A 198 6.28 24.55 5.14
CA VAL A 198 7.08 25.62 5.73
C VAL A 198 6.74 27.00 5.14
N ASN A 199 6.38 27.04 3.84
CA ASN A 199 6.02 28.29 3.18
C ASN A 199 4.58 28.73 3.47
N LEU A 200 3.68 27.78 3.76
CA LEU A 200 2.27 28.08 4.05
C LEU A 200 2.08 28.72 5.43
N ASN A 201 2.97 28.43 6.38
CA ASN A 201 2.90 28.93 7.76
C ASN A 201 1.50 28.80 8.37
N LEU A 202 0.91 27.60 8.24
CA LEU A 202 -0.42 27.24 8.71
C LEU A 202 -0.35 26.51 10.04
N VAL A 203 -1.37 26.67 10.86
CA VAL A 203 -1.58 25.96 12.13
C VAL A 203 -3.03 25.48 12.24
N GLU A 204 -3.29 24.58 13.20
CA GLU A 204 -4.65 24.17 13.54
C GLU A 204 -5.51 25.39 13.90
N GLY A 205 -6.74 25.41 13.41
CA GLY A 205 -7.66 26.53 13.54
C GLY A 205 -7.55 27.60 12.46
N ASP A 206 -6.52 27.58 11.62
CA ASP A 206 -6.41 28.51 10.50
C ASP A 206 -7.51 28.29 9.46
N LEU A 207 -7.95 29.41 8.88
CA LEU A 207 -8.90 29.43 7.78
C LEU A 207 -8.16 29.24 6.46
N VAL A 208 -8.64 28.30 5.63
CA VAL A 208 -7.99 27.96 4.37
C VAL A 208 -8.95 28.06 3.19
N LYS A 209 -8.38 28.39 2.04
CA LYS A 209 -8.96 28.17 0.73
C LYS A 209 -8.46 26.83 0.20
N ILE A 210 -9.34 26.07 -0.45
CA ILE A 210 -9.05 24.76 -1.01
C ILE A 210 -9.11 24.87 -2.53
N SER A 211 -8.13 24.34 -3.23
CA SER A 211 -8.14 24.28 -4.69
C SER A 211 -7.75 22.88 -5.18
N ILE A 212 -8.47 22.42 -6.19
CA ILE A 212 -8.27 21.13 -6.83
C ILE A 212 -8.38 21.36 -8.34
N ASP A 213 -7.34 20.97 -9.09
CA ASP A 213 -7.40 21.02 -10.55
C ASP A 213 -8.39 19.96 -11.06
N GLU A 214 -9.30 20.37 -11.93
CA GLU A 214 -10.40 19.53 -12.46
C GLU A 214 -9.90 18.23 -13.08
N LYS A 215 -8.72 18.20 -13.65
CA LYS A 215 -8.11 16.99 -14.25
C LYS A 215 -7.84 15.85 -13.28
N TYR A 216 -7.79 16.13 -11.96
CA TYR A 216 -7.53 15.12 -10.92
C TYR A 216 -8.81 14.51 -10.34
N TYR A 217 -9.98 15.03 -10.71
CA TYR A 217 -11.22 14.41 -10.30
C TYR A 217 -11.51 13.16 -11.12
N LEU A 218 -11.80 12.07 -10.42
CA LEU A 218 -12.38 10.87 -10.99
C LEU A 218 -13.85 10.82 -10.65
N LYS A 219 -14.67 10.40 -11.60
CA LYS A 219 -16.14 10.42 -11.50
C LYS A 219 -16.70 9.00 -11.54
N TYR A 220 -17.50 8.66 -10.55
CA TYR A 220 -18.15 7.36 -10.44
C TYR A 220 -19.67 7.52 -10.32
N PRO A 221 -20.47 6.66 -10.98
CA PRO A 221 -21.90 6.67 -10.81
C PRO A 221 -22.27 6.29 -9.36
N LYS A 222 -23.30 6.93 -8.79
CA LYS A 222 -23.89 6.46 -7.54
C LYS A 222 -24.61 5.13 -7.81
N VAL A 223 -24.27 4.10 -7.03
CA VAL A 223 -25.02 2.85 -7.01
C VAL A 223 -26.37 3.14 -6.33
N LYS A 224 -27.47 3.07 -7.09
CA LYS A 224 -28.81 3.20 -6.51
C LYS A 224 -29.04 2.00 -5.58
N GLY A 225 -29.05 2.21 -4.26
CA GLY A 225 -29.48 1.22 -3.30
C GLY A 225 -28.33 0.53 -2.49
N ALA A 226 -27.36 1.29 -1.99
CA ALA A 226 -26.49 0.85 -0.89
C ALA A 226 -26.88 1.61 0.38
#